data_c1d84ea94898c60e5b16fa0f121a1561
#
_entry.id   c1d84ea94898c60e5b16fa0f121a1561
#
_cell.length_a   1.000
_cell.length_b   1.000
_cell.length_c   1.000
_cell.angle_alpha   90.00
_cell.angle_beta   90.00
_cell.angle_gamma   90.00
#
_symmetry.space_group_name_H-M   'P 1'
#
loop_
_entity.id
_entity.type
_entity.pdbx_description
1 polymer ?
#
loop_
_entity_poly.entity_id
_entity_poly.type
_entity_poly.pdbx_seq_one_letter_code
_entity_poly.pdbx_strand_id
1 'polypeptide(L)'
;MPRYALMGIMSAAILFSPLSSHRAIADEPNPDYAALEKAVLDGRDVRMVIDLSACQVHDSDKSGPPVKGSLRVDGFMVQADGTIAFATTHFTVRPDKTPVNEFLSYRVRTNGKVEAHTTVLNPATFAVLREAAFDCDIGKGATFHW
;
A
#
# COMPACT_ATOMS: atom_id res chain seq x y z
N MET A 1 63.87 50.17 -37.53
CA MET A 1 63.60 49.82 -36.14
C MET A 1 62.24 49.15 -36.14
N PRO A 2 62.14 47.82 -36.13
CA PRO A 2 60.84 47.16 -36.09
C PRO A 2 60.43 46.83 -34.62
N ARG A 3 59.16 47.11 -34.30
CA ARG A 3 58.50 46.80 -33.03
C ARG A 3 57.85 45.41 -33.13
N TYR A 4 58.30 44.49 -32.28
CA TYR A 4 57.64 43.16 -32.13
C TYR A 4 56.52 43.29 -31.16
N ALA A 5 55.30 42.96 -31.63
CA ALA A 5 54.11 42.81 -30.80
C ALA A 5 54.06 41.37 -30.25
N LEU A 6 54.03 41.22 -28.91
CA LEU A 6 53.78 39.95 -28.24
C LEU A 6 52.29 39.63 -28.28
N MET A 7 51.94 38.49 -28.85
CA MET A 7 50.59 37.95 -28.90
C MET A 7 50.44 36.95 -27.74
N GLY A 8 49.69 37.35 -26.71
CA GLY A 8 49.41 36.51 -25.54
C GLY A 8 48.37 35.47 -25.89
N ILE A 9 48.68 34.18 -25.69
CA ILE A 9 47.75 33.05 -25.87
C ILE A 9 47.01 32.86 -24.54
N MET A 10 45.69 33.16 -24.51
CA MET A 10 44.81 32.87 -23.39
C MET A 10 44.34 31.40 -23.51
N SER A 11 44.86 30.53 -22.63
CA SER A 11 44.39 29.16 -22.49
C SER A 11 43.13 29.16 -21.63
N ALA A 12 41.96 28.81 -22.24
CA ALA A 12 40.72 28.59 -21.52
C ALA A 12 40.71 27.19 -20.94
N ALA A 13 40.79 27.06 -19.61
CA ALA A 13 40.60 25.78 -18.92
C ALA A 13 39.11 25.47 -18.80
N ILE A 14 38.65 24.44 -19.54
CA ILE A 14 37.30 23.91 -19.44
C ILE A 14 37.22 22.98 -18.22
N LEU A 15 36.57 23.46 -17.15
CA LEU A 15 36.27 22.66 -15.97
C LEU A 15 35.11 21.69 -16.29
N PHE A 16 35.43 20.42 -16.54
CA PHE A 16 34.44 19.34 -16.60
C PHE A 16 34.00 19.01 -15.17
N SER A 17 32.79 19.46 -14.76
CA SER A 17 32.12 18.98 -13.55
C SER A 17 31.52 17.63 -13.82
N PRO A 18 31.86 16.56 -13.08
CA PRO A 18 31.16 15.30 -13.19
C PRO A 18 29.71 15.46 -12.69
N LEU A 19 28.72 15.28 -13.57
CA LEU A 19 27.34 15.11 -13.15
C LEU A 19 27.24 13.79 -12.38
N SER A 20 27.18 13.89 -11.06
CA SER A 20 26.85 12.76 -10.21
C SER A 20 25.38 12.40 -10.45
N SER A 21 25.14 11.40 -11.30
CA SER A 21 23.84 10.79 -11.48
C SER A 21 23.47 10.09 -10.17
N HIS A 22 22.70 10.74 -9.32
CA HIS A 22 22.02 10.07 -8.21
C HIS A 22 20.96 9.15 -8.85
N ARG A 23 21.32 7.88 -9.04
CA ARG A 23 20.32 6.84 -9.26
C ARG A 23 19.46 6.83 -7.99
N ALA A 24 18.20 7.21 -8.12
CA ALA A 24 17.18 6.87 -7.13
C ALA A 24 17.20 5.34 -7.01
N ILE A 25 17.67 4.84 -5.86
CA ILE A 25 17.52 3.44 -5.51
C ILE A 25 16.01 3.31 -5.31
N ALA A 26 15.32 2.65 -6.24
CA ALA A 26 13.95 2.21 -6.01
C ALA A 26 14.03 1.25 -4.81
N ASP A 27 13.30 1.55 -3.73
CA ASP A 27 13.18 0.65 -2.59
C ASP A 27 12.73 -0.72 -3.12
N GLU A 28 13.51 -1.77 -2.82
CA GLU A 28 13.10 -3.13 -3.17
C GLU A 28 11.78 -3.45 -2.47
N PRO A 29 10.82 -4.08 -3.16
CA PRO A 29 9.57 -4.48 -2.54
C PRO A 29 9.82 -5.38 -1.33
N ASN A 30 8.96 -5.25 -0.31
CA ASN A 30 8.95 -6.16 0.83
C ASN A 30 8.86 -7.62 0.33
N PRO A 31 9.68 -8.57 0.81
CA PRO A 31 9.72 -9.94 0.29
C PRO A 31 8.38 -10.67 0.43
N ASP A 32 7.61 -10.41 1.49
CA ASP A 32 6.29 -11.00 1.70
C ASP A 32 5.27 -10.41 0.72
N TYR A 33 5.39 -9.11 0.40
CA TYR A 33 4.60 -8.48 -0.66
C TYR A 33 4.91 -9.11 -2.02
N ALA A 34 6.19 -9.29 -2.37
CA ALA A 34 6.59 -9.87 -3.65
C ALA A 34 6.06 -11.32 -3.82
N ALA A 35 6.08 -12.10 -2.72
CA ALA A 35 5.52 -13.45 -2.71
C ALA A 35 3.99 -13.43 -2.89
N LEU A 36 3.29 -12.48 -2.24
CA LEU A 36 1.85 -12.29 -2.39
C LEU A 36 1.48 -11.87 -3.81
N GLU A 37 2.17 -10.87 -4.37
CA GLU A 37 1.94 -10.41 -5.74
C GLU A 37 2.06 -11.56 -6.74
N LYS A 38 3.14 -12.35 -6.61
CA LYS A 38 3.31 -13.54 -7.45
C LYS A 38 2.16 -14.52 -7.28
N ALA A 39 1.71 -14.78 -6.05
CA ALA A 39 0.65 -15.74 -5.77
C ALA A 39 -0.69 -15.32 -6.40
N VAL A 40 -1.08 -14.04 -6.30
CA VAL A 40 -2.33 -13.54 -6.89
C VAL A 40 -2.25 -13.53 -8.42
N LEU A 41 -1.10 -13.13 -9.01
CA LEU A 41 -0.92 -13.13 -10.46
C LEU A 41 -0.85 -14.55 -11.06
N ASP A 42 -0.33 -15.53 -10.31
CA ASP A 42 -0.37 -16.96 -10.68
C ASP A 42 -1.79 -17.56 -10.55
N GLY A 43 -2.79 -16.81 -10.07
CA GLY A 43 -4.16 -17.28 -9.88
C GLY A 43 -4.33 -18.29 -8.73
N ARG A 44 -3.47 -18.20 -7.70
CA ARG A 44 -3.57 -19.08 -6.53
C ARG A 44 -4.78 -18.69 -5.66
N ASP A 45 -5.31 -19.68 -4.91
CA ASP A 45 -6.39 -19.43 -3.93
C ASP A 45 -5.82 -18.74 -2.68
N VAL A 46 -5.68 -17.41 -2.77
CA VAL A 46 -5.11 -16.60 -1.68
C VAL A 46 -6.21 -16.25 -0.68
N ARG A 47 -5.91 -16.48 0.60
CA ARG A 47 -6.74 -16.08 1.74
C ARG A 47 -5.98 -15.09 2.62
N MET A 48 -6.66 -14.01 3.00
CA MET A 48 -6.16 -13.09 4.02
C MET A 48 -6.83 -13.40 5.36
N VAL A 49 -6.05 -13.42 6.42
CA VAL A 49 -6.52 -13.36 7.82
C VAL A 49 -6.11 -12.01 8.38
N ILE A 50 -7.06 -11.26 8.94
CA ILE A 50 -6.81 -9.97 9.56
C ILE A 50 -7.09 -10.05 11.06
N ASP A 51 -6.21 -9.45 11.85
CA ASP A 51 -6.34 -9.20 13.29
C ASP A 51 -6.23 -7.71 13.55
N LEU A 52 -7.36 -7.04 13.67
CA LEU A 52 -7.39 -5.58 13.85
C LEU A 52 -6.73 -5.13 15.16
N SER A 53 -6.66 -6.00 16.19
CA SER A 53 -5.98 -5.66 17.44
C SER A 53 -4.45 -5.50 17.29
N ALA A 54 -3.89 -6.08 16.24
CA ALA A 54 -2.48 -5.94 15.87
C ALA A 54 -2.22 -4.82 14.84
N CYS A 55 -3.30 -4.13 14.38
CA CYS A 55 -3.24 -2.96 13.51
C CYS A 55 -3.39 -1.67 14.34
N GLN A 56 -3.08 -0.55 13.73
CA GLN A 56 -3.36 0.77 14.29
C GLN A 56 -4.62 1.36 13.65
N VAL A 57 -5.40 2.11 14.41
CA VAL A 57 -6.45 2.96 13.85
C VAL A 57 -5.76 4.05 13.02
N HIS A 58 -6.20 4.23 11.79
CA HIS A 58 -5.62 5.19 10.85
C HIS A 58 -5.53 6.59 11.48
N ASP A 59 -4.43 7.29 11.25
CA ASP A 59 -4.11 8.59 11.84
C ASP A 59 -4.14 8.63 13.38
N SER A 60 -3.86 7.49 14.05
CA SER A 60 -3.89 7.39 15.51
C SER A 60 -2.87 6.38 16.03
N ASP A 61 -2.35 6.61 17.22
CA ASP A 61 -1.49 5.65 17.94
C ASP A 61 -2.29 4.53 18.65
N LYS A 62 -3.62 4.49 18.49
CA LYS A 62 -4.47 3.51 19.14
C LYS A 62 -4.49 2.21 18.35
N SER A 63 -4.41 1.09 19.06
CA SER A 63 -4.66 -0.22 18.47
C SER A 63 -6.11 -0.35 18.01
N GLY A 64 -6.33 -1.13 16.97
CA GLY A 64 -7.67 -1.47 16.52
C GLY A 64 -8.44 -2.33 17.53
N PRO A 65 -9.72 -2.60 17.27
CA PRO A 65 -10.57 -3.42 18.15
C PRO A 65 -10.13 -4.89 18.11
N PRO A 66 -10.49 -5.71 19.13
CA PRO A 66 -10.17 -7.14 19.17
C PRO A 66 -11.10 -7.93 18.21
N VAL A 67 -10.98 -7.65 16.93
CA VAL A 67 -11.73 -8.29 15.84
C VAL A 67 -10.76 -9.01 14.92
N LYS A 68 -11.07 -10.28 14.64
CA LYS A 68 -10.36 -11.12 13.65
C LYS A 68 -11.33 -11.57 12.58
N GLY A 69 -10.86 -11.63 11.36
CA GLY A 69 -11.64 -12.07 10.21
C GLY A 69 -10.76 -12.69 9.15
N SER A 70 -11.41 -13.34 8.18
CA SER A 70 -10.71 -13.85 7.00
C SER A 70 -11.57 -13.66 5.76
N LEU A 71 -10.92 -13.52 4.61
CA LEU A 71 -11.55 -13.45 3.31
C LEU A 71 -10.66 -14.07 2.23
N ARG A 72 -11.28 -14.47 1.12
CA ARG A 72 -10.54 -14.79 -0.10
C ARG A 72 -10.19 -13.51 -0.84
N VAL A 73 -8.99 -13.46 -1.42
CA VAL A 73 -8.56 -12.36 -2.28
C VAL A 73 -9.09 -12.62 -3.70
N ASP A 74 -10.39 -12.38 -3.87
CA ASP A 74 -11.06 -12.49 -5.17
C ASP A 74 -11.20 -11.08 -5.79
N GLY A 75 -11.26 -10.98 -7.11
CA GLY A 75 -11.50 -9.71 -7.80
C GLY A 75 -10.46 -8.63 -7.48
N PHE A 76 -9.21 -9.01 -7.32
CA PHE A 76 -8.12 -8.08 -7.05
C PHE A 76 -7.71 -7.28 -8.29
N MET A 77 -7.06 -6.14 -8.05
CA MET A 77 -6.37 -5.34 -9.07
C MET A 77 -4.95 -5.04 -8.60
N VAL A 78 -3.97 -5.17 -9.47
CA VAL A 78 -2.62 -4.64 -9.26
C VAL A 78 -2.53 -3.30 -9.98
N GLN A 79 -2.34 -2.23 -9.23
CA GLN A 79 -2.26 -0.86 -9.76
C GLN A 79 -0.88 -0.55 -10.34
N ALA A 80 -0.74 0.56 -11.05
CA ALA A 80 0.53 0.95 -11.69
C ALA A 80 1.68 1.20 -10.69
N ASP A 81 1.35 1.55 -9.45
CA ASP A 81 2.30 1.73 -8.33
C ASP A 81 2.61 0.41 -7.59
N GLY A 82 2.12 -0.72 -8.10
CA GLY A 82 2.23 -2.03 -7.46
C GLY A 82 1.22 -2.29 -6.36
N THR A 83 0.32 -1.36 -6.01
CA THR A 83 -0.68 -1.61 -4.96
C THR A 83 -1.63 -2.75 -5.37
N ILE A 84 -1.72 -3.80 -4.54
CA ILE A 84 -2.74 -4.84 -4.69
C ILE A 84 -4.00 -4.38 -3.96
N ALA A 85 -5.07 -4.12 -4.71
CA ALA A 85 -6.34 -3.66 -4.17
C ALA A 85 -7.41 -4.73 -4.36
N PHE A 86 -8.18 -5.01 -3.30
CA PHE A 86 -9.33 -5.93 -3.33
C PHE A 86 -10.38 -5.50 -2.31
N ALA A 87 -11.60 -5.98 -2.48
CA ALA A 87 -12.71 -5.63 -1.61
C ALA A 87 -13.71 -6.78 -1.52
N THR A 88 -14.53 -6.76 -0.46
CA THR A 88 -15.65 -7.68 -0.29
C THR A 88 -16.83 -6.98 0.35
N THR A 89 -18.03 -7.51 0.15
CA THR A 89 -19.26 -7.07 0.80
C THR A 89 -19.76 -8.17 1.70
N HIS A 90 -20.11 -7.82 2.92
CA HIS A 90 -20.62 -8.74 3.93
C HIS A 90 -21.96 -8.24 4.46
N PHE A 91 -23.05 -9.00 4.19
CA PHE A 91 -24.31 -8.77 4.85
C PHE A 91 -24.31 -9.51 6.19
N THR A 92 -24.56 -8.82 7.28
CA THR A 92 -24.58 -9.41 8.63
C THR A 92 -25.62 -8.76 9.53
N VAL A 93 -25.80 -9.34 10.72
CA VAL A 93 -26.69 -8.83 11.76
C VAL A 93 -25.86 -8.51 13.00
N ARG A 94 -25.94 -7.28 13.46
CA ARG A 94 -25.26 -6.80 14.65
C ARG A 94 -25.83 -7.46 15.93
N PRO A 95 -25.11 -7.41 17.07
CA PRO A 95 -25.62 -7.94 18.35
C PRO A 95 -26.96 -7.34 18.78
N ASP A 96 -27.27 -6.09 18.39
CA ASP A 96 -28.54 -5.41 18.61
C ASP A 96 -29.65 -5.85 17.65
N LYS A 97 -29.38 -6.90 16.83
CA LYS A 97 -30.26 -7.46 15.80
C LYS A 97 -30.49 -6.55 14.59
N THR A 98 -29.76 -5.47 14.45
CA THR A 98 -29.84 -4.59 13.28
C THR A 98 -29.11 -5.21 12.10
N PRO A 99 -29.77 -5.46 10.96
CA PRO A 99 -29.10 -5.91 9.74
C PRO A 99 -28.27 -4.77 9.15
N VAL A 100 -27.06 -5.09 8.63
CA VAL A 100 -26.16 -4.13 7.99
C VAL A 100 -25.45 -4.76 6.80
N ASN A 101 -25.06 -3.91 5.84
CA ASN A 101 -24.07 -4.23 4.83
C ASN A 101 -22.72 -3.65 5.22
N GLU A 102 -21.69 -4.49 5.21
CA GLU A 102 -20.32 -4.05 5.47
C GLU A 102 -19.52 -4.13 4.16
N PHE A 103 -18.99 -3.00 3.71
CA PHE A 103 -18.01 -2.94 2.63
C PHE A 103 -16.63 -2.93 3.26
N LEU A 104 -15.83 -3.92 2.90
CA LEU A 104 -14.46 -4.09 3.38
C LEU A 104 -13.53 -3.94 2.19
N SER A 105 -12.65 -2.96 2.20
CA SER A 105 -11.66 -2.75 1.16
C SER A 105 -10.25 -2.74 1.73
N TYR A 106 -9.31 -3.27 0.96
CA TYR A 106 -7.94 -3.47 1.36
C TYR A 106 -6.99 -2.99 0.27
N ARG A 107 -5.86 -2.42 0.69
CA ARG A 107 -4.75 -2.03 -0.18
C ARG A 107 -3.46 -2.53 0.42
N VAL A 108 -2.77 -3.41 -0.30
CA VAL A 108 -1.46 -3.91 0.09
C VAL A 108 -0.41 -3.15 -0.71
N ARG A 109 0.46 -2.43 -0.01
CA ARG A 109 1.51 -1.62 -0.60
C ARG A 109 2.78 -2.43 -0.80
N THR A 110 3.62 -2.03 -1.76
CA THR A 110 4.90 -2.69 -2.06
C THR A 110 5.85 -2.76 -0.87
N ASN A 111 5.73 -1.84 0.09
CA ASN A 111 6.50 -1.83 1.33
C ASN A 111 5.96 -2.75 2.43
N GLY A 112 4.92 -3.55 2.13
CA GLY A 112 4.30 -4.48 3.08
C GLY A 112 3.23 -3.86 4.00
N LYS A 113 2.89 -2.58 3.82
CA LYS A 113 1.76 -1.97 4.53
C LYS A 113 0.43 -2.43 3.96
N VAL A 114 -0.55 -2.62 4.85
CA VAL A 114 -1.90 -3.05 4.50
C VAL A 114 -2.90 -2.05 5.09
N GLU A 115 -3.55 -1.30 4.23
CA GLU A 115 -4.65 -0.41 4.61
C GLU A 115 -5.96 -1.18 4.55
N ALA A 116 -6.73 -1.18 5.64
CA ALA A 116 -8.04 -1.81 5.73
C ALA A 116 -9.10 -0.75 6.02
N HIS A 117 -10.11 -0.66 5.17
CA HIS A 117 -11.24 0.26 5.34
C HIS A 117 -12.53 -0.53 5.49
N THR A 118 -13.36 -0.08 6.44
CA THR A 118 -14.69 -0.64 6.71
C THR A 118 -15.73 0.46 6.59
N THR A 119 -16.75 0.26 5.75
CA THR A 119 -17.92 1.12 5.67
C THR A 119 -19.17 0.30 5.97
N VAL A 120 -19.86 0.63 7.05
CA VAL A 120 -21.11 -0.04 7.47
C VAL A 120 -22.30 0.78 6.97
N LEU A 121 -23.18 0.13 6.22
CA LEU A 121 -24.34 0.78 5.60
C LEU A 121 -25.65 0.21 6.15
N ASN A 122 -26.66 1.06 6.18
CA ASN A 122 -28.05 0.61 6.28
C ASN A 122 -28.43 -0.15 4.99
N PRO A 123 -28.92 -1.41 5.07
CA PRO A 123 -29.14 -2.23 3.88
C PRO A 123 -30.33 -1.78 3.02
N ALA A 124 -31.27 -1.00 3.59
CA ALA A 124 -32.43 -0.52 2.87
C ALA A 124 -32.21 0.85 2.19
N THR A 125 -31.44 1.74 2.85
CA THR A 125 -31.24 3.11 2.38
C THR A 125 -29.85 3.37 1.85
N PHE A 126 -28.89 2.45 2.09
CA PHE A 126 -27.46 2.62 1.83
C PHE A 126 -26.83 3.83 2.55
N ALA A 127 -27.50 4.40 3.54
CA ALA A 127 -26.93 5.44 4.37
C ALA A 127 -25.74 4.90 5.16
N VAL A 128 -24.64 5.64 5.19
CA VAL A 128 -23.46 5.30 5.98
C VAL A 128 -23.79 5.41 7.46
N LEU A 129 -23.64 4.30 8.18
CA LEU A 129 -23.85 4.23 9.63
C LEU A 129 -22.53 4.39 10.41
N ARG A 130 -21.42 3.92 9.81
CA ARG A 130 -20.10 3.96 10.40
C ARG A 130 -19.02 3.75 9.36
N GLU A 131 -17.88 4.39 9.56
CA GLU A 131 -16.64 4.13 8.84
C GLU A 131 -15.49 3.92 9.83
N ALA A 132 -14.51 3.13 9.43
CA ALA A 132 -13.26 2.96 10.15
C ALA A 132 -12.15 2.58 9.17
N ALA A 133 -10.93 3.01 9.47
CA ALA A 133 -9.74 2.67 8.72
C ALA A 133 -8.64 2.20 9.68
N PHE A 134 -7.83 1.24 9.24
CA PHE A 134 -6.76 0.62 10.02
C PHE A 134 -5.53 0.44 9.16
N ASP A 135 -4.37 0.65 9.78
CA ASP A 135 -3.05 0.43 9.20
C ASP A 135 -2.43 -0.82 9.82
N CYS A 136 -2.16 -1.82 8.99
CA CYS A 136 -1.58 -3.10 9.37
C CYS A 136 -0.26 -3.31 8.60
N ASP A 137 0.48 -4.35 8.97
CA ASP A 137 1.63 -4.85 8.22
C ASP A 137 1.38 -6.30 7.78
N ILE A 138 1.96 -6.72 6.65
CA ILE A 138 2.02 -8.15 6.30
C ILE A 138 2.80 -8.87 7.41
N GLY A 139 2.25 -10.00 7.88
CA GLY A 139 2.80 -10.77 9.01
C GLY A 139 2.45 -10.20 10.39
N LYS A 140 1.97 -8.94 10.47
CA LYS A 140 1.50 -8.32 11.72
C LYS A 140 0.19 -7.59 11.47
N GLY A 141 -0.92 -8.21 11.87
CA GLY A 141 -2.28 -7.69 11.65
C GLY A 141 -2.91 -8.21 10.37
N ALA A 142 -2.17 -8.41 9.28
CA ALA A 142 -2.65 -9.06 8.07
C ALA A 142 -1.69 -10.20 7.66
N THR A 143 -2.20 -11.43 7.52
CA THR A 143 -1.43 -12.58 7.04
C THR A 143 -2.11 -13.19 5.80
N PHE A 144 -1.31 -13.66 4.85
CA PHE A 144 -1.78 -14.24 3.60
C PHE A 144 -1.34 -15.70 3.49
N HIS A 145 -2.24 -16.55 2.97
CA HIS A 145 -2.05 -17.99 2.82
C HIS A 145 -2.55 -18.43 1.44
N TRP A 146 -1.80 -19.35 0.76
CA TRP A 146 -2.16 -19.91 -0.56
C TRP A 146 -1.60 -21.29 -0.77
#